data_4b1984957e7337e596f7dfba5a093856
#
_entry.id   4b1984957e7337e596f7dfba5a093856
#
_cell.length_a   1.000
_cell.length_b   1.000
_cell.length_c   1.000
_cell.angle_alpha   90.00
_cell.angle_beta   90.00
_cell.angle_gamma   90.00
#
_symmetry.space_group_name_H-M   'P 1'
#
loop_
_entity.id
_entity.type
_entity.pdbx_description
1 polymer ?
#
loop_
_entity_poly.entity_id
_entity_poly.type
_entity_poly.pdbx_seq_one_letter_code
_entity_poly.pdbx_strand_id
1 'polypeptide(L)'
;MDGLQRRPAAAAAASARGEGQPPGGQRVIHCDVEPAPRAWPGMQMLALAAVLVLGGLQFLPATHFRHPADPSRTWVPFDSSRHPQDLSHEVKTVDVYSSISCLDLRTLAVLTNSTLSSSSDPHHVSFNFLIPEGGNDQVPYYKIKAVLPDSNITVTSQKKIKDKLNRATPEGNFFASFPNELSPIVIARALSRTRYVYTSADSIIKGKIEDLVRIDLGSYAVGASEDCSKCLGDYISMDVLSAVQRTAPRGLLHHTVTFDKDTCFLDFDVLLVEPRNIKRNLIDSIAFWTKAVNLANQRDSVMLAMTLAFYNDYLKLPTNWKRADTNTDILYYDGPKNVCAEDGRQHQEKGSGEIWQQYLGPKSDSLLSA
;
A
#
# COMPACT_ATOMS: atom_id res chain seq x y z
N MET A 1 -6.40 48.62 -31.72
CA MET A 1 -5.53 48.29 -32.82
C MET A 1 -5.42 46.78 -32.77
N ASP A 2 -6.39 46.07 -33.34
CA ASP A 2 -6.42 45.58 -34.72
C ASP A 2 -5.37 44.51 -34.94
N GLY A 3 -5.64 43.31 -35.33
CA GLY A 3 -6.67 42.63 -36.06
C GLY A 3 -6.40 41.12 -35.96
N LEU A 4 -7.35 40.31 -35.82
CA LEU A 4 -8.27 39.72 -36.79
C LEU A 4 -7.64 38.97 -37.98
N GLN A 5 -8.14 37.75 -38.08
CA GLN A 5 -8.51 37.00 -39.30
C GLN A 5 -7.63 35.81 -39.62
N ARG A 6 -8.09 34.67 -40.01
CA ARG A 6 -9.36 33.99 -40.39
C ARG A 6 -8.97 32.63 -40.95
N ARG A 7 -9.74 31.62 -40.76
CA ARG A 7 -9.90 30.45 -41.63
C ARG A 7 -10.38 30.83 -43.03
N PRO A 8 -10.28 30.01 -44.07
CA PRO A 8 -11.22 28.91 -44.35
C PRO A 8 -10.57 27.68 -45.00
N ALA A 9 -11.11 26.49 -44.92
CA ALA A 9 -12.32 25.87 -45.50
C ALA A 9 -12.26 25.58 -47.00
N ALA A 10 -12.33 24.29 -47.31
CA ALA A 10 -13.23 23.58 -48.21
C ALA A 10 -13.00 23.59 -49.73
N ALA A 11 -13.39 22.50 -50.26
CA ALA A 11 -14.08 22.14 -51.51
C ALA A 11 -13.20 21.36 -52.50
N ALA A 12 -13.50 20.16 -52.84
CA ALA A 12 -14.66 19.56 -53.52
C ALA A 12 -14.53 19.52 -55.03
N ALA A 13 -14.80 18.31 -55.55
CA ALA A 13 -15.46 17.99 -56.81
C ALA A 13 -14.62 18.17 -58.10
N ALA A 14 -14.69 17.42 -59.12
CA ALA A 14 -15.64 16.53 -59.72
C ALA A 14 -15.06 16.06 -61.06
N SER A 15 -15.42 14.84 -61.46
CA SER A 15 -16.12 14.45 -62.70
C SER A 15 -15.46 14.70 -64.05
N ALA A 16 -15.36 13.65 -64.85
CA ALA A 16 -15.92 13.48 -66.19
C ALA A 16 -15.49 12.14 -66.81
N ARG A 17 -16.37 11.24 -67.06
CA ARG A 17 -17.03 10.83 -68.34
C ARG A 17 -16.07 10.52 -69.47
N GLY A 18 -16.22 9.31 -70.00
CA GLY A 18 -15.79 8.86 -71.33
C GLY A 18 -16.31 7.50 -71.67
N GLU A 19 -17.34 7.46 -72.54
CA GLU A 19 -18.06 6.34 -73.10
C GLU A 19 -17.19 5.46 -73.99
N GLY A 20 -17.64 4.19 -74.16
CA GLY A 20 -17.19 3.31 -75.21
C GLY A 20 -17.52 1.85 -74.99
N GLN A 21 -18.68 1.43 -75.46
CA GLN A 21 -19.16 0.04 -75.71
C GLN A 21 -19.07 -0.26 -77.18
N PRO A 22 -19.29 -1.53 -77.76
CA PRO A 22 -19.31 -2.93 -77.28
C PRO A 22 -18.58 -3.86 -78.25
N PRO A 23 -18.95 -5.14 -78.57
CA PRO A 23 -19.62 -6.23 -77.87
C PRO A 23 -18.89 -7.60 -77.98
N GLY A 24 -19.36 -8.61 -77.25
CA GLY A 24 -19.26 -9.97 -77.75
C GLY A 24 -18.79 -11.05 -76.76
N GLY A 25 -19.68 -11.98 -76.46
CA GLY A 25 -19.30 -13.32 -76.01
C GLY A 25 -19.72 -13.72 -74.63
N GLN A 26 -20.97 -14.13 -74.47
CA GLN A 26 -21.43 -14.95 -73.37
C GLN A 26 -20.65 -16.30 -73.37
N ARG A 27 -19.85 -16.52 -72.30
CA ARG A 27 -19.52 -17.86 -71.88
C ARG A 27 -20.08 -18.00 -70.44
N VAL A 28 -21.16 -18.74 -70.36
CA VAL A 28 -21.68 -19.25 -69.09
C VAL A 28 -20.66 -20.26 -68.61
N ILE A 29 -19.91 -19.90 -67.59
CA ILE A 29 -19.11 -20.85 -66.80
C ILE A 29 -20.04 -21.41 -65.70
N HIS A 30 -20.49 -22.62 -65.94
CA HIS A 30 -21.08 -23.44 -64.89
C HIS A 30 -19.96 -23.71 -63.86
N CYS A 31 -20.01 -23.08 -62.73
CA CYS A 31 -19.25 -23.49 -61.56
C CYS A 31 -20.08 -24.59 -60.91
N ASP A 32 -19.73 -25.83 -61.16
CA ASP A 32 -20.15 -26.96 -60.33
C ASP A 32 -19.52 -26.75 -58.96
N VAL A 33 -20.34 -26.27 -58.04
CA VAL A 33 -19.98 -26.24 -56.61
C VAL A 33 -20.13 -27.66 -56.10
N GLU A 34 -19.00 -28.39 -56.04
CA GLU A 34 -18.95 -29.64 -55.30
C GLU A 34 -19.46 -29.43 -53.87
N PRO A 35 -20.43 -30.20 -53.40
CA PRO A 35 -20.91 -30.08 -52.03
C PRO A 35 -19.76 -30.44 -51.07
N ALA A 36 -19.43 -29.53 -50.16
CA ALA A 36 -18.43 -29.75 -49.13
C ALA A 36 -18.66 -31.11 -48.42
N PRO A 37 -17.62 -31.91 -48.20
CA PRO A 37 -17.74 -33.21 -47.59
C PRO A 37 -18.41 -33.06 -46.21
N ARG A 38 -19.53 -33.77 -46.04
CA ARG A 38 -20.26 -33.82 -44.76
C ARG A 38 -19.31 -34.37 -43.69
N ALA A 39 -18.89 -33.53 -42.78
CA ALA A 39 -18.05 -33.93 -41.64
C ALA A 39 -18.75 -35.07 -40.87
N TRP A 40 -18.05 -36.15 -40.62
CA TRP A 40 -18.54 -37.29 -39.85
C TRP A 40 -19.01 -36.79 -38.47
N PRO A 41 -20.17 -37.27 -37.99
CA PRO A 41 -20.71 -36.78 -36.70
C PRO A 41 -19.74 -36.98 -35.53
N GLY A 42 -18.83 -37.96 -35.60
CA GLY A 42 -17.76 -38.15 -34.61
C GLY A 42 -16.70 -37.03 -34.57
N MET A 43 -16.38 -36.45 -35.73
CA MET A 43 -15.42 -35.31 -35.77
C MET A 43 -16.02 -34.01 -35.17
N GLN A 44 -17.31 -33.79 -35.35
CA GLN A 44 -18.01 -32.65 -34.75
C GLN A 44 -18.08 -32.76 -33.23
N MET A 45 -18.32 -33.98 -32.71
CA MET A 45 -18.30 -34.22 -31.27
C MET A 45 -16.90 -34.05 -30.65
N LEU A 46 -15.85 -34.49 -31.35
CA LEU A 46 -14.46 -34.29 -30.93
C LEU A 46 -14.08 -32.80 -30.93
N ALA A 47 -14.47 -32.06 -31.95
CA ALA A 47 -14.23 -30.61 -31.98
C ALA A 47 -14.97 -29.88 -30.85
N LEU A 48 -16.22 -30.22 -30.57
CA LEU A 48 -16.99 -29.67 -29.48
C LEU A 48 -16.35 -29.99 -28.10
N ALA A 49 -15.93 -31.25 -27.91
CA ALA A 49 -15.22 -31.65 -26.70
C ALA A 49 -13.90 -30.90 -26.50
N ALA A 50 -13.12 -30.70 -27.58
CA ALA A 50 -11.89 -29.94 -27.53
C ALA A 50 -12.14 -28.46 -27.15
N VAL A 51 -13.18 -27.83 -27.70
CA VAL A 51 -13.57 -26.46 -27.34
C VAL A 51 -14.01 -26.34 -25.88
N LEU A 52 -14.78 -27.34 -25.39
CA LEU A 52 -15.21 -27.34 -23.98
C LEU A 52 -14.03 -27.55 -23.01
N VAL A 53 -13.09 -28.44 -23.36
CA VAL A 53 -11.88 -28.68 -22.55
C VAL A 53 -10.97 -27.44 -22.55
N LEU A 54 -10.68 -26.85 -23.72
CA LEU A 54 -9.84 -25.67 -23.84
C LEU A 54 -10.52 -24.45 -23.21
N GLY A 55 -11.83 -24.29 -23.38
CA GLY A 55 -12.60 -23.24 -22.72
C GLY A 55 -12.65 -23.44 -21.21
N GLY A 56 -12.86 -24.65 -20.72
CA GLY A 56 -12.85 -24.99 -19.31
C GLY A 56 -11.50 -24.71 -18.63
N LEU A 57 -10.39 -25.02 -19.33
CA LEU A 57 -9.04 -24.73 -18.84
C LEU A 57 -8.77 -23.24 -18.67
N GLN A 58 -9.43 -22.37 -19.44
CA GLN A 58 -9.29 -20.91 -19.29
C GLN A 58 -9.96 -20.36 -18.03
N PHE A 59 -10.96 -21.07 -17.48
CA PHE A 59 -11.66 -20.69 -16.26
C PHE A 59 -11.03 -21.26 -14.97
N LEU A 60 -10.04 -22.16 -15.10
CA LEU A 60 -9.32 -22.63 -13.92
C LEU A 60 -8.43 -21.50 -13.38
N PRO A 61 -8.49 -21.20 -12.08
CA PRO A 61 -7.61 -20.23 -11.47
C PRO A 61 -6.16 -20.56 -11.78
N ALA A 62 -5.39 -19.59 -12.23
CA ALA A 62 -3.97 -19.78 -12.61
C ALA A 62 -3.12 -20.37 -11.46
N THR A 63 -3.62 -20.30 -10.24
CA THR A 63 -3.04 -20.87 -9.01
C THR A 63 -2.95 -22.40 -9.02
N HIS A 64 -3.84 -23.11 -9.74
CA HIS A 64 -3.82 -24.57 -9.77
C HIS A 64 -2.73 -25.19 -10.65
N PHE A 65 -2.14 -24.41 -11.56
CA PHE A 65 -1.14 -24.92 -12.51
C PHE A 65 0.32 -24.63 -12.12
N ARG A 66 0.54 -23.91 -11.04
CA ARG A 66 1.90 -23.55 -10.62
C ARG A 66 2.28 -24.28 -9.34
N HIS A 67 3.26 -25.17 -9.48
CA HIS A 67 3.83 -25.87 -8.33
C HIS A 67 4.53 -24.86 -7.40
N PRO A 68 4.36 -24.94 -6.06
CA PRO A 68 5.01 -24.05 -5.11
C PRO A 68 6.54 -23.96 -5.24
N ALA A 69 7.18 -25.03 -5.70
CA ALA A 69 8.63 -25.12 -5.87
C ALA A 69 9.13 -24.73 -7.27
N ASP A 70 8.30 -24.18 -8.14
CA ASP A 70 8.70 -23.74 -9.49
C ASP A 70 9.62 -22.53 -9.40
N PRO A 71 10.90 -22.60 -9.82
CA PRO A 71 11.85 -21.49 -9.74
C PRO A 71 11.48 -20.29 -10.67
N SER A 72 10.63 -20.53 -11.68
CA SER A 72 10.13 -19.46 -12.57
C SER A 72 8.98 -18.66 -11.97
N ARG A 73 8.56 -19.00 -10.75
CA ARG A 73 7.45 -18.38 -10.07
C ARG A 73 7.79 -16.96 -9.65
N THR A 74 7.00 -16.01 -10.10
CA THR A 74 7.18 -14.59 -9.80
C THR A 74 6.43 -14.09 -8.56
N TRP A 75 5.50 -14.90 -7.98
CA TRP A 75 4.83 -14.57 -6.73
C TRP A 75 4.63 -15.80 -5.86
N VAL A 76 4.57 -15.62 -4.56
CA VAL A 76 4.38 -16.67 -3.56
C VAL A 76 2.96 -16.55 -3.02
N PRO A 77 2.01 -17.48 -3.37
CA PRO A 77 0.69 -17.46 -2.78
C PRO A 77 0.77 -17.96 -1.34
N PHE A 78 -0.09 -17.42 -0.52
CA PHE A 78 -0.35 -17.97 0.81
C PHE A 78 -0.98 -19.36 0.69
N ASP A 79 -0.37 -20.36 1.34
CA ASP A 79 -0.86 -21.73 1.37
C ASP A 79 -1.63 -21.97 2.66
N SER A 80 -2.96 -21.98 2.56
CA SER A 80 -3.87 -22.23 3.69
C SER A 80 -3.86 -23.67 4.20
N SER A 81 -3.20 -24.61 3.49
CA SER A 81 -3.18 -26.03 3.87
C SER A 81 -2.14 -26.41 4.91
N ARG A 82 -1.28 -25.50 5.32
CA ARG A 82 -0.33 -25.72 6.42
C ARG A 82 -1.06 -25.65 7.76
N HIS A 83 -1.55 -26.78 8.24
CA HIS A 83 -2.03 -26.93 9.60
C HIS A 83 -0.87 -26.73 10.60
N PRO A 84 -1.00 -25.84 11.59
CA PRO A 84 -0.08 -25.80 12.72
C PRO A 84 -0.28 -27.06 13.58
N GLN A 85 0.78 -27.81 13.82
CA GLN A 85 0.77 -28.80 14.87
C GLN A 85 0.74 -28.10 16.22
N ASP A 86 -0.19 -28.50 17.05
CA ASP A 86 -0.42 -28.13 18.45
C ASP A 86 0.78 -27.53 19.18
N LEU A 87 0.64 -26.27 19.54
CA LEU A 87 1.20 -25.72 20.77
C LEU A 87 0.12 -24.85 21.40
N SER A 88 -0.43 -25.32 22.49
CA SER A 88 -1.39 -24.64 23.35
C SER A 88 -0.79 -23.40 24.01
N HIS A 89 -0.56 -22.36 23.22
CA HIS A 89 -0.39 -21.00 23.67
C HIS A 89 -1.57 -20.19 23.16
N GLU A 90 -2.15 -19.40 24.05
CA GLU A 90 -3.18 -18.41 23.74
C GLU A 90 -2.81 -17.70 22.44
N VAL A 91 -3.48 -18.07 21.34
CA VAL A 91 -3.17 -17.59 20.00
C VAL A 91 -3.59 -16.12 19.93
N LYS A 92 -2.66 -15.24 20.24
CA LYS A 92 -2.86 -13.80 20.03
C LYS A 92 -2.83 -13.52 18.55
N THR A 93 -3.93 -13.02 18.00
CA THR A 93 -3.96 -12.46 16.64
C THR A 93 -2.94 -11.34 16.52
N VAL A 94 -2.19 -11.35 15.43
CA VAL A 94 -1.25 -10.28 15.07
C VAL A 94 -1.99 -9.29 14.20
N ASP A 95 -2.30 -8.12 14.73
CA ASP A 95 -2.94 -7.06 13.96
C ASP A 95 -1.88 -6.20 13.26
N VAL A 96 -1.92 -6.14 11.94
CA VAL A 96 -1.07 -5.30 11.09
C VAL A 96 -1.90 -4.18 10.51
N TYR A 97 -1.48 -2.95 10.73
CA TYR A 97 -2.11 -1.76 10.17
C TYR A 97 -1.20 -1.11 9.13
N SER A 98 -1.78 -0.61 8.06
CA SER A 98 -1.09 0.19 7.05
C SER A 98 -2.03 1.22 6.43
N SER A 99 -1.46 2.31 5.90
CA SER A 99 -2.24 3.35 5.22
C SER A 99 -1.63 3.66 3.85
N ILE A 100 -2.50 4.01 2.89
CA ILE A 100 -2.11 4.46 1.55
C ILE A 100 -2.70 5.85 1.29
N SER A 101 -1.96 6.67 0.54
CA SER A 101 -2.38 8.02 0.14
C SER A 101 -3.22 8.03 -1.13
N CYS A 102 -3.17 6.97 -1.92
CA CYS A 102 -3.95 6.80 -3.15
C CYS A 102 -4.47 5.37 -3.29
N LEU A 103 -5.36 5.12 -4.27
CA LEU A 103 -6.03 3.83 -4.44
C LEU A 103 -5.23 2.78 -5.24
N ASP A 104 -3.91 2.92 -5.34
CA ASP A 104 -3.06 1.84 -5.85
C ASP A 104 -2.91 0.75 -4.79
N LEU A 105 -3.61 -0.36 -4.97
CA LEU A 105 -3.71 -1.44 -4.00
C LEU A 105 -2.55 -2.45 -4.10
N ARG A 106 -1.64 -2.29 -5.07
CA ARG A 106 -0.52 -3.21 -5.29
C ARG A 106 0.40 -3.28 -4.09
N THR A 107 0.68 -2.14 -3.48
CA THR A 107 1.52 -2.05 -2.28
C THR A 107 0.92 -2.84 -1.11
N LEU A 108 -0.39 -2.72 -0.88
CA LEU A 108 -1.08 -3.46 0.17
C LEU A 108 -1.07 -4.98 -0.09
N ALA A 109 -1.21 -5.39 -1.35
CA ALA A 109 -1.15 -6.80 -1.71
C ALA A 109 0.27 -7.38 -1.53
N VAL A 110 1.31 -6.62 -1.89
CA VAL A 110 2.72 -6.99 -1.67
C VAL A 110 3.01 -7.12 -0.18
N LEU A 111 2.60 -6.13 0.62
CA LEU A 111 2.75 -6.15 2.07
C LEU A 111 2.05 -7.38 2.67
N THR A 112 0.78 -7.62 2.29
CA THR A 112 0.01 -8.78 2.77
C THR A 112 0.72 -10.09 2.42
N ASN A 113 1.05 -10.28 1.15
CA ASN A 113 1.61 -11.55 0.69
C ASN A 113 3.02 -11.79 1.25
N SER A 114 3.86 -10.77 1.37
CA SER A 114 5.18 -10.89 1.98
C SER A 114 5.08 -11.27 3.47
N THR A 115 4.19 -10.61 4.22
CA THR A 115 3.97 -10.90 5.63
C THR A 115 3.45 -12.31 5.84
N LEU A 116 2.42 -12.74 5.08
CA LEU A 116 1.87 -14.09 5.19
C LEU A 116 2.89 -15.16 4.81
N SER A 117 3.73 -14.90 3.81
CA SER A 117 4.77 -15.83 3.35
C SER A 117 5.90 -16.03 4.36
N SER A 118 6.18 -15.03 5.19
CA SER A 118 7.22 -15.07 6.23
C SER A 118 6.69 -15.45 7.61
N SER A 119 5.36 -15.34 7.84
CA SER A 119 4.71 -15.67 9.09
C SER A 119 4.81 -17.15 9.44
N SER A 120 4.96 -17.43 10.72
CA SER A 120 4.88 -18.80 11.26
C SER A 120 3.44 -19.29 11.39
N ASP A 121 2.49 -18.36 11.56
CA ASP A 121 1.07 -18.65 11.75
C ASP A 121 0.22 -17.64 10.97
N PRO A 122 0.18 -17.77 9.63
CA PRO A 122 -0.46 -16.80 8.76
C PRO A 122 -1.98 -16.67 8.98
N HIS A 123 -2.65 -17.69 9.53
CA HIS A 123 -4.09 -17.63 9.83
C HIS A 123 -4.43 -16.67 10.97
N HIS A 124 -3.48 -16.38 11.84
CA HIS A 124 -3.65 -15.46 12.96
C HIS A 124 -3.10 -14.05 12.67
N VAL A 125 -2.72 -13.77 11.42
CA VAL A 125 -2.37 -12.42 10.99
C VAL A 125 -3.58 -11.73 10.37
N SER A 126 -3.92 -10.57 10.87
CA SER A 126 -5.04 -9.74 10.43
C SER A 126 -4.53 -8.40 9.91
N PHE A 127 -4.99 -7.99 8.74
CA PHE A 127 -4.58 -6.76 8.07
C PHE A 127 -5.70 -5.73 8.11
N ASN A 128 -5.37 -4.53 8.54
CA ASN A 128 -6.30 -3.43 8.66
C ASN A 128 -5.80 -2.24 7.83
N PHE A 129 -6.38 -2.03 6.67
CA PHE A 129 -5.93 -1.03 5.71
C PHE A 129 -6.74 0.25 5.77
N LEU A 130 -6.03 1.37 5.81
CA LEU A 130 -6.60 2.70 5.75
C LEU A 130 -6.41 3.24 4.32
N ILE A 131 -7.53 3.48 3.65
CA ILE A 131 -7.56 3.98 2.28
C ILE A 131 -8.03 5.44 2.24
N PRO A 132 -7.62 6.22 1.23
CA PRO A 132 -8.03 7.62 1.09
C PRO A 132 -9.55 7.77 0.94
N GLU A 133 -10.02 9.00 1.15
CA GLU A 133 -11.42 9.37 0.94
C GLU A 133 -11.80 9.28 -0.54
N GLY A 134 -13.03 8.90 -0.85
CA GLY A 134 -13.59 9.02 -2.20
C GLY A 134 -14.07 7.72 -2.84
N GLY A 135 -13.98 6.58 -2.15
CA GLY A 135 -14.43 5.30 -2.68
C GLY A 135 -15.38 4.54 -1.75
N ASN A 136 -16.09 3.58 -2.32
CA ASN A 136 -16.72 2.53 -1.54
C ASN A 136 -15.63 1.61 -0.99
N ASP A 137 -15.49 1.52 0.33
CA ASP A 137 -14.50 0.67 1.00
C ASP A 137 -14.56 -0.80 0.54
N GLN A 138 -15.68 -1.22 -0.01
CA GLN A 138 -15.89 -2.59 -0.51
C GLN A 138 -15.09 -2.89 -1.78
N VAL A 139 -14.92 -1.93 -2.68
CA VAL A 139 -14.21 -2.19 -3.95
C VAL A 139 -12.73 -2.54 -3.71
N PRO A 140 -11.94 -1.77 -2.95
CA PRO A 140 -10.58 -2.16 -2.56
C PRO A 140 -10.54 -3.49 -1.81
N TYR A 141 -11.48 -3.71 -0.90
CA TYR A 141 -11.59 -4.98 -0.18
C TYR A 141 -11.72 -6.17 -1.14
N TYR A 142 -12.70 -6.13 -2.07
CA TYR A 142 -12.92 -7.23 -3.01
C TYR A 142 -11.77 -7.39 -4.00
N LYS A 143 -11.13 -6.31 -4.45
CA LYS A 143 -9.95 -6.38 -5.33
C LYS A 143 -8.80 -7.13 -4.64
N ILE A 144 -8.48 -6.80 -3.38
CA ILE A 144 -7.41 -7.49 -2.64
C ILE A 144 -7.81 -8.94 -2.34
N LYS A 145 -9.04 -9.19 -1.93
CA LYS A 145 -9.55 -10.56 -1.65
C LYS A 145 -9.59 -11.44 -2.90
N ALA A 146 -9.78 -10.87 -4.09
CA ALA A 146 -9.70 -11.62 -5.35
C ALA A 146 -8.28 -12.14 -5.64
N VAL A 147 -7.24 -11.43 -5.16
CA VAL A 147 -5.83 -11.82 -5.31
C VAL A 147 -5.36 -12.70 -4.15
N LEU A 148 -5.83 -12.41 -2.94
CA LEU A 148 -5.43 -13.08 -1.69
C LEU A 148 -6.69 -13.54 -0.92
N PRO A 149 -7.39 -14.59 -1.38
CA PRO A 149 -8.70 -14.99 -0.87
C PRO A 149 -8.67 -15.41 0.61
N ASP A 150 -7.60 -16.06 1.05
CA ASP A 150 -7.48 -16.62 2.40
C ASP A 150 -6.93 -15.63 3.43
N SER A 151 -6.55 -14.42 3.02
CA SER A 151 -6.04 -13.40 3.92
C SER A 151 -7.16 -12.79 4.79
N ASN A 152 -6.88 -12.51 6.06
CA ASN A 152 -7.81 -11.80 6.93
C ASN A 152 -7.60 -10.29 6.78
N ILE A 153 -8.48 -9.61 6.02
CA ILE A 153 -8.33 -8.20 5.65
C ILE A 153 -9.56 -7.39 6.05
N THR A 154 -9.31 -6.22 6.59
CA THR A 154 -10.31 -5.17 6.83
C THR A 154 -9.86 -3.90 6.10
N VAL A 155 -10.78 -3.24 5.41
CA VAL A 155 -10.52 -1.97 4.73
C VAL A 155 -11.40 -0.88 5.34
N THR A 156 -10.79 0.23 5.71
CA THR A 156 -11.48 1.37 6.34
C THR A 156 -11.07 2.67 5.64
N SER A 157 -12.04 3.48 5.25
CA SER A 157 -11.78 4.81 4.71
C SER A 157 -11.21 5.75 5.78
N GLN A 158 -10.20 6.52 5.45
CA GLN A 158 -9.64 7.59 6.29
C GLN A 158 -10.73 8.61 6.71
N LYS A 159 -11.78 8.80 5.90
CA LYS A 159 -12.93 9.64 6.26
C LYS A 159 -13.58 9.19 7.56
N LYS A 160 -13.81 7.87 7.74
CA LYS A 160 -14.41 7.34 8.98
C LYS A 160 -13.56 7.66 10.22
N ILE A 161 -12.25 7.67 10.05
CA ILE A 161 -11.31 8.01 11.12
C ILE A 161 -11.35 9.50 11.41
N LYS A 162 -11.28 10.35 10.38
CA LYS A 162 -11.39 11.80 10.50
C LYS A 162 -12.68 12.20 11.20
N ASP A 163 -13.82 11.64 10.78
CA ASP A 163 -15.13 11.92 11.38
C ASP A 163 -15.17 11.52 12.86
N LYS A 164 -14.49 10.43 13.23
CA LYS A 164 -14.41 9.97 14.62
C LYS A 164 -13.54 10.88 15.48
N LEU A 165 -12.41 11.33 14.94
CA LEU A 165 -11.50 12.25 15.61
C LEU A 165 -12.08 13.64 15.76
N ASN A 166 -12.71 14.18 14.73
CA ASN A 166 -13.34 15.49 14.75
C ASN A 166 -14.44 15.60 15.82
N ARG A 167 -15.10 14.46 16.15
CA ARG A 167 -16.07 14.40 17.24
C ARG A 167 -15.42 14.28 18.63
N ALA A 168 -14.21 13.76 18.68
CA ALA A 168 -13.55 13.41 19.94
C ALA A 168 -12.60 14.48 20.48
N THR A 169 -12.06 15.33 19.62
CA THR A 169 -11.03 16.33 19.99
C THR A 169 -11.17 17.64 19.21
N PRO A 170 -10.88 18.81 19.86
CA PRO A 170 -10.79 20.10 19.17
C PRO A 170 -9.73 20.12 18.05
N GLU A 171 -8.77 19.22 18.13
CA GLU A 171 -7.61 19.09 17.21
C GLU A 171 -7.92 18.24 15.97
N GLY A 172 -9.18 17.83 15.76
CA GLY A 172 -9.58 16.98 14.64
C GLY A 172 -9.17 17.50 13.26
N ASN A 173 -9.19 18.83 13.08
CA ASN A 173 -8.72 19.44 11.83
C ASN A 173 -7.21 19.25 11.60
N PHE A 174 -6.42 19.21 12.65
CA PHE A 174 -4.98 18.95 12.54
C PHE A 174 -4.71 17.55 11.99
N PHE A 175 -5.42 16.54 12.48
CA PHE A 175 -5.30 15.17 11.93
C PHE A 175 -5.78 15.05 10.50
N ALA A 176 -6.80 15.82 10.14
CA ALA A 176 -7.29 15.85 8.77
C ALA A 176 -6.23 16.36 7.77
N SER A 177 -5.27 17.16 8.23
CA SER A 177 -4.19 17.69 7.40
C SER A 177 -3.03 16.71 7.18
N PHE A 178 -2.85 15.73 8.08
CA PHE A 178 -1.71 14.80 8.08
C PHE A 178 -2.17 13.34 8.28
N PRO A 179 -3.07 12.82 7.41
CA PRO A 179 -3.71 11.53 7.65
C PRO A 179 -2.73 10.36 7.60
N ASN A 180 -1.69 10.44 6.79
CA ASN A 180 -0.72 9.35 6.65
C ASN A 180 0.32 9.37 7.77
N GLU A 181 0.91 10.53 8.04
CA GLU A 181 1.97 10.70 9.05
C GLU A 181 1.46 10.39 10.46
N LEU A 182 0.20 10.77 10.76
CA LEU A 182 -0.41 10.57 12.06
C LEU A 182 -1.19 9.24 12.18
N SER A 183 -1.34 8.49 11.08
CA SER A 183 -2.06 7.22 11.06
C SER A 183 -1.64 6.28 12.20
N PRO A 184 -0.32 6.06 12.47
CA PRO A 184 0.08 5.13 13.52
C PRO A 184 -0.53 5.46 14.89
N ILE A 185 -0.58 6.74 15.25
CA ILE A 185 -1.07 7.19 16.56
C ILE A 185 -2.60 7.28 16.59
N VAL A 186 -3.18 7.69 15.48
CA VAL A 186 -4.62 7.85 15.33
C VAL A 186 -5.35 6.49 15.40
N ILE A 187 -4.77 5.44 14.83
CA ILE A 187 -5.27 4.07 14.91
C ILE A 187 -5.45 3.66 16.38
N ALA A 188 -4.45 3.90 17.21
CA ALA A 188 -4.51 3.57 18.64
C ALA A 188 -5.63 4.31 19.39
N ARG A 189 -5.97 5.53 18.97
CA ARG A 189 -7.03 6.34 19.60
C ARG A 189 -8.42 5.99 19.06
N ALA A 190 -8.52 5.64 17.79
CA ALA A 190 -9.80 5.53 17.08
C ALA A 190 -10.24 4.10 16.80
N LEU A 191 -9.34 3.17 16.56
CA LEU A 191 -9.65 1.86 16.01
C LEU A 191 -9.24 0.70 16.90
N SER A 192 -7.99 0.65 17.35
CA SER A 192 -7.47 -0.50 18.09
C SER A 192 -7.37 -0.25 19.58
N ARG A 193 -7.69 -1.28 20.38
CA ARG A 193 -7.43 -1.34 21.83
C ARG A 193 -6.41 -2.41 22.18
N THR A 194 -6.02 -3.22 21.22
CA THR A 194 -5.04 -4.30 21.33
C THR A 194 -3.73 -3.85 20.70
N ARG A 195 -2.63 -4.44 21.14
CA ARG A 195 -1.31 -4.24 20.54
C ARG A 195 -1.35 -4.56 19.05
N TYR A 196 -0.64 -3.76 18.26
CA TYR A 196 -0.57 -3.95 16.81
C TYR A 196 0.78 -3.49 16.24
N VAL A 197 1.08 -3.94 15.03
CA VAL A 197 2.16 -3.43 14.20
C VAL A 197 1.59 -2.44 13.20
N TYR A 198 2.16 -1.26 13.12
CA TYR A 198 1.97 -0.37 11.99
C TYR A 198 3.16 -0.52 11.06
N THR A 199 2.90 -0.61 9.76
CA THR A 199 3.96 -0.60 8.74
C THR A 199 3.51 0.22 7.54
N SER A 200 4.45 0.96 6.95
CA SER A 200 4.25 1.65 5.69
C SER A 200 3.91 0.65 4.58
N ALA A 201 3.01 1.02 3.67
CA ALA A 201 2.53 0.12 2.62
C ALA A 201 3.62 -0.28 1.60
N ASP A 202 4.69 0.52 1.49
CA ASP A 202 5.86 0.27 0.64
C ASP A 202 6.93 -0.59 1.34
N SER A 203 6.51 -1.46 2.24
CA SER A 203 7.36 -2.40 2.97
C SER A 203 7.14 -3.84 2.51
N ILE A 204 8.23 -4.60 2.44
CA ILE A 204 8.24 -6.05 2.25
C ILE A 204 8.71 -6.69 3.55
N ILE A 205 7.87 -7.51 4.17
CA ILE A 205 8.20 -8.21 5.40
C ILE A 205 8.84 -9.55 5.08
N LYS A 206 10.07 -9.76 5.55
CA LYS A 206 10.83 -11.01 5.41
C LYS A 206 11.00 -11.74 6.72
N GLY A 207 11.02 -11.01 7.83
CA GLY A 207 11.05 -11.56 9.18
C GLY A 207 9.69 -12.08 9.62
N LYS A 208 9.68 -12.82 10.73
CA LYS A 208 8.44 -13.30 11.33
C LYS A 208 7.78 -12.17 12.11
N ILE A 209 6.64 -11.69 11.63
CA ILE A 209 5.94 -10.58 12.25
C ILE A 209 5.55 -10.87 13.71
N GLU A 210 5.38 -12.12 14.06
CA GLU A 210 5.10 -12.59 15.42
C GLU A 210 6.25 -12.26 16.39
N ASP A 211 7.50 -12.30 15.91
CA ASP A 211 8.67 -12.00 16.74
C ASP A 211 8.69 -10.51 17.11
N LEU A 212 8.27 -9.63 16.18
CA LEU A 212 8.10 -8.20 16.47
C LEU A 212 7.02 -7.97 17.53
N VAL A 213 5.85 -8.64 17.39
CA VAL A 213 4.73 -8.48 18.34
C VAL A 213 5.06 -9.01 19.74
N ARG A 214 5.96 -9.99 19.85
CA ARG A 214 6.40 -10.55 21.14
C ARG A 214 7.33 -9.65 21.93
N ILE A 215 7.90 -8.63 21.33
CA ILE A 215 8.78 -7.68 22.03
C ILE A 215 8.01 -7.03 23.18
N ASP A 216 8.54 -7.13 24.39
CA ASP A 216 7.93 -6.49 25.53
C ASP A 216 8.21 -4.98 25.55
N LEU A 217 7.16 -4.18 25.39
CA LEU A 217 7.24 -2.72 25.44
C LEU A 217 7.31 -2.18 26.88
N GLY A 218 7.06 -3.01 27.90
CA GLY A 218 6.96 -2.52 29.28
C GLY A 218 5.94 -1.39 29.42
N SER A 219 6.38 -0.24 29.88
CA SER A 219 5.55 0.98 30.02
C SER A 219 5.51 1.86 28.77
N TYR A 220 6.31 1.57 27.75
CA TYR A 220 6.34 2.38 26.53
C TYR A 220 5.09 2.17 25.67
N ALA A 221 4.65 3.24 25.05
CA ALA A 221 3.52 3.22 24.14
C ALA A 221 3.89 2.71 22.75
N VAL A 222 5.13 2.93 22.34
CA VAL A 222 5.64 2.54 21.03
C VAL A 222 7.04 1.91 21.12
N GLY A 223 7.28 0.95 20.24
CA GLY A 223 8.60 0.52 19.84
C GLY A 223 8.86 1.02 18.42
N ALA A 224 10.02 1.64 18.22
CA ALA A 224 10.43 2.21 16.92
C ALA A 224 11.92 2.02 16.67
N SER A 225 12.32 1.98 15.42
CA SER A 225 13.72 2.14 15.02
C SER A 225 14.06 3.62 14.85
N GLU A 226 15.35 3.90 14.70
CA GLU A 226 15.87 5.25 14.55
C GLU A 226 16.43 5.45 13.15
N ASP A 227 16.10 6.59 12.54
CA ASP A 227 16.71 7.06 11.31
C ASP A 227 17.80 8.10 11.62
N CYS A 228 19.03 7.64 11.78
CA CYS A 228 20.17 8.52 12.07
C CYS A 228 20.77 9.21 10.83
N SER A 229 20.12 9.13 9.67
CA SER A 229 20.41 10.04 8.57
C SER A 229 19.85 11.45 8.80
N LYS A 230 19.00 11.61 9.85
CA LYS A 230 18.37 12.85 10.26
C LYS A 230 18.52 13.02 11.78
N CYS A 231 19.17 14.08 12.20
CA CYS A 231 19.34 14.42 13.61
C CYS A 231 18.56 15.68 13.98
N LEU A 232 18.18 15.81 15.24
CA LEU A 232 17.44 17.00 15.72
C LEU A 232 18.18 18.31 15.41
N GLY A 233 19.51 18.32 15.57
CA GLY A 233 20.34 19.50 15.31
C GLY A 233 20.37 19.97 13.87
N ASP A 234 20.02 19.10 12.89
CA ASP A 234 19.95 19.45 11.47
C ASP A 234 18.72 20.32 11.14
N TYR A 235 17.70 20.26 11.99
CA TYR A 235 16.40 20.90 11.74
C TYR A 235 16.12 22.08 12.67
N ILE A 236 16.62 22.05 13.91
CA ILE A 236 16.32 23.07 14.92
C ILE A 236 17.44 23.19 15.95
N SER A 237 17.74 24.41 16.38
CA SER A 237 18.73 24.64 17.45
C SER A 237 18.18 24.23 18.81
N MET A 238 19.05 23.72 19.67
CA MET A 238 18.69 23.29 21.04
C MET A 238 18.22 24.46 21.90
N ASP A 239 18.71 25.68 21.66
CA ASP A 239 18.26 26.89 22.36
C ASP A 239 16.80 27.22 22.03
N VAL A 240 16.41 27.07 20.74
CA VAL A 240 15.03 27.26 20.31
C VAL A 240 14.12 26.19 20.93
N LEU A 241 14.53 24.92 20.91
CA LEU A 241 13.76 23.83 21.54
C LEU A 241 13.56 24.11 23.04
N SER A 242 14.62 24.53 23.74
CA SER A 242 14.55 24.85 25.15
C SER A 242 13.67 26.08 25.44
N ALA A 243 13.66 27.07 24.54
CA ALA A 243 12.78 28.23 24.64
C ALA A 243 11.32 27.82 24.43
N VAL A 244 11.02 27.05 23.40
CA VAL A 244 9.67 26.52 23.09
C VAL A 244 9.15 25.67 24.25
N GLN A 245 9.98 24.81 24.82
CA GLN A 245 9.59 23.95 25.93
C GLN A 245 9.15 24.78 27.17
N ARG A 246 9.82 25.89 27.44
CA ARG A 246 9.44 26.80 28.52
C ARG A 246 8.10 27.51 28.32
N THR A 247 7.65 27.64 27.06
CA THR A 247 6.36 28.26 26.71
C THR A 247 5.20 27.26 26.70
N ALA A 248 5.50 25.95 26.79
CA ALA A 248 4.48 24.92 26.73
C ALA A 248 3.49 25.04 27.91
N PRO A 249 2.19 24.81 27.65
CA PRO A 249 1.19 24.75 28.71
C PRO A 249 1.56 23.72 29.78
N ARG A 250 1.24 24.01 31.03
CA ARG A 250 1.51 23.08 32.16
C ARG A 250 0.79 21.73 31.91
N GLY A 251 1.54 20.65 32.07
CA GLY A 251 1.01 19.28 31.89
C GLY A 251 0.92 18.82 30.44
N LEU A 252 1.21 19.65 29.46
CA LEU A 252 1.26 19.24 28.05
C LEU A 252 2.54 18.43 27.77
N LEU A 253 3.67 18.91 28.20
CA LEU A 253 4.96 18.21 28.12
C LEU A 253 5.26 17.62 29.50
N HIS A 254 5.66 16.36 29.53
CA HIS A 254 5.76 15.62 30.79
C HIS A 254 6.91 16.03 31.70
N HIS A 255 8.00 16.61 31.16
CA HIS A 255 9.15 17.08 31.95
C HIS A 255 9.97 18.13 31.18
N THR A 256 10.74 18.94 31.89
CA THR A 256 11.86 19.68 31.33
C THR A 256 12.94 18.66 30.91
N VAL A 257 13.01 18.37 29.63
CA VAL A 257 13.99 17.43 29.04
C VAL A 257 15.08 18.26 28.38
N THR A 258 16.33 17.90 28.59
CA THR A 258 17.43 18.46 27.80
C THR A 258 17.51 17.68 26.51
N PHE A 259 17.28 18.32 25.38
CA PHE A 259 17.38 17.70 24.07
C PHE A 259 18.84 17.59 23.65
N ASP A 260 19.18 16.47 23.03
CA ASP A 260 20.49 16.25 22.42
C ASP A 260 20.37 16.50 20.90
N LYS A 261 21.28 17.32 20.37
CA LYS A 261 21.33 17.66 18.94
C LYS A 261 21.58 16.42 18.05
N ASP A 262 22.30 15.43 18.57
CA ASP A 262 22.68 14.21 17.85
C ASP A 262 21.58 13.11 17.94
N THR A 263 20.43 13.42 18.55
CA THR A 263 19.29 12.50 18.60
C THR A 263 18.75 12.24 17.19
N CYS A 264 18.72 10.97 16.79
CA CYS A 264 18.16 10.51 15.53
C CYS A 264 16.63 10.71 15.51
N PHE A 265 16.06 10.89 14.32
CA PHE A 265 14.62 10.83 14.17
C PHE A 265 14.11 9.42 14.39
N LEU A 266 12.87 9.33 14.88
CA LEU A 266 12.17 8.04 14.90
C LEU A 266 11.71 7.66 13.49
N ASP A 267 11.89 6.42 13.16
CA ASP A 267 11.33 5.82 11.95
C ASP A 267 9.88 5.40 12.25
N PHE A 268 8.91 6.15 11.71
CA PHE A 268 7.49 5.88 11.88
C PHE A 268 6.92 4.95 10.81
N ASP A 269 7.74 4.46 9.90
CA ASP A 269 7.33 3.52 8.87
C ASP A 269 7.12 2.10 9.42
N VAL A 270 7.76 1.79 10.56
CA VAL A 270 7.54 0.51 11.28
C VAL A 270 7.46 0.78 12.77
N LEU A 271 6.30 0.52 13.35
CA LEU A 271 6.05 0.70 14.77
C LEU A 271 5.38 -0.52 15.38
N LEU A 272 5.83 -0.90 16.57
CA LEU A 272 5.04 -1.73 17.47
C LEU A 272 4.31 -0.81 18.44
N VAL A 273 2.98 -0.90 18.52
CA VAL A 273 2.16 0.04 19.28
C VAL A 273 1.35 -0.69 20.35
N GLU A 274 1.44 -0.20 21.61
CA GLU A 274 0.59 -0.60 22.73
C GLU A 274 -0.40 0.53 23.05
N PRO A 275 -1.65 0.47 22.55
CA PRO A 275 -2.61 1.57 22.68
C PRO A 275 -2.93 1.97 24.12
N ARG A 276 -2.83 1.01 25.06
CA ARG A 276 -3.14 1.26 26.47
C ARG A 276 -2.14 2.20 27.13
N ASN A 277 -0.90 2.22 26.63
CA ASN A 277 0.18 3.05 27.15
C ASN A 277 0.22 4.44 26.50
N ILE A 278 -0.59 4.69 25.47
CA ILE A 278 -0.64 5.98 24.81
C ILE A 278 -1.23 7.04 25.76
N LYS A 279 -0.44 8.06 26.04
CA LYS A 279 -0.80 9.18 26.90
C LYS A 279 -1.94 9.98 26.28
N ARG A 280 -2.85 10.47 27.12
CA ARG A 280 -4.04 11.22 26.64
C ARG A 280 -3.68 12.50 25.92
N ASN A 281 -2.62 13.18 26.35
CA ASN A 281 -2.14 14.45 25.81
C ASN A 281 -1.09 14.31 24.68
N LEU A 282 -0.79 13.06 24.22
CA LEU A 282 0.21 12.84 23.18
C LEU A 282 -0.11 13.63 21.90
N ILE A 283 -1.36 13.60 21.49
CA ILE A 283 -1.85 14.28 20.29
C ILE A 283 -1.71 15.80 20.41
N ASP A 284 -2.09 16.34 21.58
CA ASP A 284 -1.97 17.77 21.85
C ASP A 284 -0.48 18.20 21.88
N SER A 285 0.39 17.30 22.39
CA SER A 285 1.83 17.49 22.37
C SER A 285 2.39 17.54 20.95
N ILE A 286 1.98 16.60 20.08
CA ILE A 286 2.40 16.60 18.66
C ILE A 286 1.91 17.88 17.97
N ALA A 287 0.65 18.25 18.15
CA ALA A 287 0.09 19.48 17.57
C ALA A 287 0.82 20.74 18.05
N PHE A 288 1.16 20.80 19.35
CA PHE A 288 1.95 21.90 19.92
C PHE A 288 3.33 21.99 19.26
N TRP A 289 4.08 20.88 19.21
CA TRP A 289 5.40 20.84 18.59
C TRP A 289 5.35 21.18 17.11
N THR A 290 4.39 20.66 16.34
CA THR A 290 4.25 20.99 14.91
C THR A 290 4.07 22.48 14.67
N LYS A 291 3.24 23.15 15.50
CA LYS A 291 3.04 24.60 15.42
C LYS A 291 4.30 25.38 15.84
N ALA A 292 5.01 24.89 16.85
CA ALA A 292 6.16 25.57 17.42
C ALA A 292 7.41 25.48 16.53
N VAL A 293 7.66 24.32 15.90
CA VAL A 293 8.82 24.13 15.02
C VAL A 293 8.60 24.72 13.63
N ASN A 294 7.38 24.68 13.11
CA ASN A 294 6.91 25.34 11.88
C ASN A 294 7.95 25.35 10.73
N LEU A 295 8.46 24.20 10.35
CA LEU A 295 9.41 24.07 9.24
C LEU A 295 8.74 24.38 7.90
N ALA A 296 9.54 24.77 6.89
CA ALA A 296 9.05 25.03 5.54
C ALA A 296 8.35 23.83 4.91
N ASN A 297 8.85 22.62 5.20
CA ASN A 297 8.18 21.37 4.84
C ASN A 297 7.28 20.92 6.00
N GLN A 298 5.99 20.94 5.79
CA GLN A 298 5.00 20.55 6.81
C GLN A 298 5.12 19.08 7.24
N ARG A 299 5.48 18.17 6.31
CA ARG A 299 5.70 16.75 6.63
C ARG A 299 6.86 16.59 7.61
N ASP A 300 7.98 17.27 7.36
CA ASP A 300 9.13 17.23 8.25
C ASP A 300 8.79 17.86 9.62
N SER A 301 7.93 18.89 9.66
CA SER A 301 7.42 19.46 10.91
C SER A 301 6.66 18.44 11.75
N VAL A 302 5.80 17.63 11.15
CA VAL A 302 5.03 16.59 11.87
C VAL A 302 5.94 15.46 12.32
N MET A 303 6.87 15.02 11.49
CA MET A 303 7.82 13.95 11.84
C MET A 303 8.75 14.39 12.98
N LEU A 304 9.26 15.63 12.92
CA LEU A 304 10.04 16.22 14.01
C LEU A 304 9.20 16.34 15.30
N ALA A 305 7.96 16.82 15.17
CA ALA A 305 7.05 16.97 16.31
C ALA A 305 6.74 15.61 16.97
N MET A 306 6.55 14.55 16.19
CA MET A 306 6.36 13.19 16.70
C MET A 306 7.64 12.70 17.40
N THR A 307 8.82 12.90 16.82
CA THR A 307 10.11 12.56 17.45
C THR A 307 10.28 13.28 18.79
N LEU A 308 9.94 14.58 18.86
CA LEU A 308 9.98 15.36 20.11
C LEU A 308 8.94 14.91 21.14
N ALA A 309 7.75 14.53 20.69
CA ALA A 309 6.68 14.06 21.59
C ALA A 309 6.99 12.69 22.20
N PHE A 310 7.76 11.86 21.52
CA PHE A 310 8.25 10.56 22.00
C PHE A 310 9.68 10.61 22.56
N TYR A 311 10.29 11.78 22.64
CA TYR A 311 11.68 11.90 23.08
C TYR A 311 11.91 11.18 24.43
N ASN A 312 12.82 10.19 24.44
CA ASN A 312 13.09 9.30 25.58
C ASN A 312 11.87 8.52 26.12
N ASP A 313 10.80 8.39 25.32
CA ASP A 313 9.55 7.73 25.73
C ASP A 313 9.10 6.67 24.71
N TYR A 314 10.03 5.90 24.21
CA TYR A 314 9.82 4.77 23.30
C TYR A 314 10.83 3.66 23.55
N LEU A 315 10.51 2.45 23.13
CA LEU A 315 11.44 1.33 23.11
C LEU A 315 12.18 1.29 21.77
N LYS A 316 13.50 1.29 21.80
CA LYS A 316 14.29 1.09 20.58
C LYS A 316 14.18 -0.35 20.11
N LEU A 317 13.66 -0.54 18.89
CA LEU A 317 13.55 -1.86 18.28
C LEU A 317 14.93 -2.39 17.87
N PRO A 318 15.10 -3.73 17.86
CA PRO A 318 16.27 -4.37 17.30
C PRO A 318 16.54 -3.95 15.85
N THR A 319 17.82 -3.88 15.47
CA THR A 319 18.24 -3.35 14.15
C THR A 319 17.76 -4.16 12.96
N ASN A 320 17.41 -5.44 13.14
CA ASN A 320 16.80 -6.28 12.10
C ASN A 320 15.39 -5.79 11.71
N TRP A 321 14.69 -5.07 12.60
CA TRP A 321 13.40 -4.45 12.35
C TRP A 321 13.49 -3.01 11.82
N LYS A 322 14.70 -2.52 11.58
CA LYS A 322 14.91 -1.28 10.86
C LYS A 322 14.61 -1.48 9.37
N ARG A 323 13.82 -0.60 8.79
CA ARG A 323 13.55 -0.60 7.36
C ARG A 323 14.83 -0.22 6.59
N ALA A 324 15.31 -1.08 5.71
CA ALA A 324 16.52 -0.86 4.93
C ALA A 324 16.44 -1.55 3.56
N ASP A 325 17.43 -1.32 2.72
CA ASP A 325 17.48 -1.86 1.36
C ASP A 325 17.86 -3.36 1.32
N THR A 326 18.62 -3.83 2.31
CA THR A 326 19.14 -5.21 2.35
C THR A 326 19.37 -5.70 3.78
N ASN A 327 19.39 -7.03 3.96
CA ASN A 327 19.77 -7.73 5.19
C ASN A 327 18.99 -7.39 6.47
N THR A 328 17.74 -6.94 6.31
CA THR A 328 16.81 -6.69 7.41
C THR A 328 15.56 -7.51 7.25
N ASP A 329 14.78 -7.64 8.32
CA ASP A 329 13.49 -8.32 8.31
C ASP A 329 12.40 -7.50 7.61
N ILE A 330 12.66 -6.21 7.36
CA ILE A 330 11.78 -5.32 6.60
C ILE A 330 12.59 -4.62 5.52
N LEU A 331 12.19 -4.81 4.28
CA LEU A 331 12.76 -4.10 3.13
C LEU A 331 11.87 -2.95 2.72
N TYR A 332 12.51 -1.86 2.34
CA TYR A 332 11.88 -0.77 1.61
C TYR A 332 11.95 -1.04 0.10
N TYR A 333 10.92 -0.69 -0.62
CA TYR A 333 10.92 -0.65 -2.07
C TYR A 333 10.12 0.56 -2.58
N ASP A 334 10.52 1.10 -3.75
CA ASP A 334 9.88 2.30 -4.31
C ASP A 334 8.46 2.05 -4.84
N GLY A 335 8.00 0.83 -4.75
CA GLY A 335 6.68 0.42 -5.22
C GLY A 335 6.59 0.34 -6.76
N PRO A 336 5.44 -0.07 -7.27
CA PRO A 336 5.16 0.03 -8.70
C PRO A 336 5.14 1.50 -9.08
N LYS A 337 5.85 1.90 -10.15
CA LYS A 337 5.95 3.28 -10.65
C LYS A 337 4.56 3.92 -10.73
N ASN A 338 4.43 5.05 -10.10
CA ASN A 338 3.19 5.52 -9.53
C ASN A 338 2.28 6.27 -10.49
N VAL A 339 1.03 5.80 -10.53
CA VAL A 339 -0.14 6.62 -10.87
C VAL A 339 -0.43 7.68 -9.78
N CYS A 340 0.10 7.51 -8.57
CA CYS A 340 -0.19 8.33 -7.39
C CYS A 340 0.83 9.43 -7.09
N ALA A 341 1.86 9.61 -7.87
CA ALA A 341 2.83 10.70 -7.69
C ALA A 341 2.21 12.01 -8.21
N GLU A 342 1.57 12.77 -7.33
CA GLU A 342 1.09 14.13 -7.62
C GLU A 342 2.22 15.11 -7.97
N ASP A 343 3.43 14.82 -7.56
CA ASP A 343 4.63 15.61 -7.90
C ASP A 343 5.49 14.79 -8.87
N GLY A 344 5.64 15.23 -10.08
CA GLY A 344 6.49 14.66 -11.15
C GLY A 344 7.97 14.45 -10.78
N ARG A 345 8.27 14.16 -9.52
CA ARG A 345 9.54 13.67 -9.02
C ARG A 345 9.68 12.22 -9.48
N GLN A 346 10.40 12.08 -10.59
CA GLN A 346 11.08 10.82 -10.87
C GLN A 346 11.96 10.52 -9.64
N HIS A 347 11.46 9.71 -8.71
CA HIS A 347 12.33 9.11 -7.72
C HIS A 347 13.33 8.27 -8.50
N GLN A 348 14.59 8.69 -8.47
CA GLN A 348 15.70 7.88 -8.95
C GLN A 348 15.62 6.54 -8.27
N GLU A 349 15.63 5.48 -9.08
CA GLU A 349 15.64 4.08 -8.66
C GLU A 349 16.73 3.82 -7.63
N LYS A 350 16.41 3.91 -6.36
CA LYS A 350 17.21 3.51 -5.20
C LYS A 350 16.38 2.65 -4.28
N GLY A 351 15.68 1.68 -4.82
CA GLY A 351 14.98 0.69 -4.05
C GLY A 351 15.53 -0.71 -4.32
N SER A 352 15.08 -1.68 -3.56
CA SER A 352 15.44 -3.11 -3.71
C SER A 352 15.02 -3.72 -5.06
N GLY A 353 14.95 -2.93 -6.12
CA GLY A 353 14.64 -3.35 -7.48
C GLY A 353 13.25 -3.97 -7.60
N GLU A 354 13.15 -5.00 -8.43
CA GLU A 354 11.89 -5.69 -8.75
C GLU A 354 11.51 -6.79 -7.75
N ILE A 355 12.10 -6.82 -6.53
CA ILE A 355 11.82 -7.84 -5.52
C ILE A 355 10.32 -7.92 -5.18
N TRP A 356 9.62 -6.80 -5.20
CA TRP A 356 8.18 -6.77 -4.92
C TRP A 356 7.35 -7.59 -5.92
N GLN A 357 7.83 -7.77 -7.16
CA GLN A 357 7.14 -8.58 -8.17
C GLN A 357 7.03 -10.07 -7.78
N GLN A 358 7.90 -10.55 -6.87
CA GLN A 358 7.80 -11.91 -6.34
C GLN A 358 6.52 -12.12 -5.52
N TYR A 359 6.00 -11.02 -4.96
CA TYR A 359 4.82 -11.04 -4.10
C TYR A 359 3.53 -10.61 -4.81
N LEU A 360 3.62 -10.26 -6.10
CA LEU A 360 2.48 -9.82 -6.90
C LEU A 360 2.48 -10.52 -8.27
N GLY A 361 1.46 -11.35 -8.53
CA GLY A 361 1.33 -12.04 -9.81
C GLY A 361 1.01 -11.07 -10.96
N PRO A 362 1.44 -11.34 -12.20
CA PRO A 362 1.26 -10.44 -13.34
C PRO A 362 -0.20 -10.07 -13.63
N LYS A 363 -1.14 -11.02 -13.42
CA LYS A 363 -2.58 -10.75 -13.56
C LYS A 363 -3.15 -9.89 -12.43
N SER A 364 -2.52 -9.95 -11.26
CA SER A 364 -2.93 -9.18 -10.10
C SER A 364 -2.53 -7.73 -10.22
N ASP A 365 -1.45 -7.43 -10.92
CA ASP A 365 -0.98 -6.07 -11.17
C ASP A 365 -2.05 -5.22 -11.86
N SER A 366 -2.65 -5.72 -12.94
CA SER A 366 -3.71 -5.01 -13.66
C SER A 366 -5.03 -4.89 -12.88
N LEU A 367 -5.33 -5.81 -11.96
CA LEU A 367 -6.53 -5.75 -11.14
C LEU A 367 -6.41 -4.72 -10.00
N LEU A 368 -5.21 -4.59 -9.44
CA LEU A 368 -4.94 -3.79 -8.25
C LEU A 368 -4.45 -2.38 -8.55
N SER A 369 -3.90 -2.15 -9.75
CA SER A 369 -3.57 -0.80 -10.21
C SER A 369 -4.83 0.07 -10.26
N ALA A 370 -4.67 1.35 -9.96
CA ALA A 370 -5.76 2.32 -9.90
C ALA A 370 -6.40 2.56 -11.26
#